data_12daafb06135b92526f15c4f32e58b44
#
_entry.id   12daafb06135b92526f15c4f32e58b44
#
_cell.length_a   1.000
_cell.length_b   1.000
_cell.length_c   1.000
_cell.angle_alpha   90.00
_cell.angle_beta   90.00
_cell.angle_gamma   90.00
#
_symmetry.space_group_name_H-M   'P 1'
#
loop_
_entity.id
_entity.type
_entity.pdbx_description
1 polymer ?
#
loop_
_entity_poly.entity_id
_entity_poly.type
_entity_poly.pdbx_seq_one_letter_code
_entity_poly.pdbx_strand_id
1 'polypeptide(L)'
;MAINQNDYHYWEGFFKGLLPNEILKLSDEDFQILYEDFVEKGLETEYLEDLIGDEDSSYTEGKVLKQIFKDFLYEIDSKYFKSSTIKEINLFRSLSVDRIEEIDFDDKGICWTYNLGTLYNYIEEILVPNKNYLVRFYGTTSIENIDWIESLFLYINYFAVEKELRVYDSKKVFLKGYVNIDYSTMIEYSKDGETSYLLEGTVTKEDFLKERESLLKKFLYIPQTNRYDYDGDLNKNDLSILVSEDKDGFIINFGKVTGDFNCSDLGLKSLKGAPQEVGKSFWCFRNKLTSLKGAPKEVGWNFNCSDNQLTSLEGAPQTVGRDFYCSDNQLTSLEGAPKKVGGGFYCYNNQLISLKGAPREVGGIVGGSFSCSNNKLISLEGAPQKVGGDFYCRNNPDLNSLDGIGEVRGKIYKDF
;
A
#
# COMPACT_ATOMS: atom_id res chain seq x y z
N MET A 1 -30.13 -22.34 13.59
CA MET A 1 -30.11 -22.01 15.02
C MET A 1 -29.93 -20.51 15.07
N ALA A 2 -30.87 -19.77 15.64
CA ALA A 2 -30.70 -18.34 15.80
C ALA A 2 -29.66 -18.13 16.92
N ILE A 3 -28.49 -17.65 16.56
CA ILE A 3 -27.40 -17.35 17.47
C ILE A 3 -27.69 -15.97 18.06
N ASN A 4 -27.61 -15.89 19.38
CA ASN A 4 -27.89 -14.66 20.12
C ASN A 4 -26.72 -13.70 19.94
N GLN A 5 -26.97 -12.56 19.31
CA GLN A 5 -25.96 -11.54 18.93
C GLN A 5 -25.20 -10.91 20.11
N ASN A 6 -25.49 -11.28 21.34
CA ASN A 6 -24.92 -10.67 22.55
C ASN A 6 -23.78 -11.45 23.20
N ASP A 7 -23.20 -12.45 22.56
CA ASP A 7 -22.13 -13.26 23.15
C ASP A 7 -20.78 -13.01 22.44
N TYR A 8 -20.17 -11.86 22.75
CA TYR A 8 -18.87 -11.40 22.26
C TYR A 8 -17.76 -12.48 22.35
N HIS A 9 -17.71 -13.22 23.46
CA HIS A 9 -16.76 -14.34 23.64
C HIS A 9 -17.01 -15.54 22.71
N TYR A 10 -18.18 -15.66 22.14
CA TYR A 10 -18.53 -16.76 21.25
C TYR A 10 -17.86 -16.63 19.87
N TRP A 11 -17.80 -15.39 19.35
CA TRP A 11 -17.27 -15.11 18.01
C TRP A 11 -15.75 -15.18 17.98
N GLU A 12 -15.06 -14.65 19.00
CA GLU A 12 -13.61 -14.77 19.13
C GLU A 12 -13.19 -16.26 19.14
N GLY A 13 -13.99 -17.14 19.74
CA GLY A 13 -13.79 -18.59 19.71
C GLY A 13 -14.09 -19.24 18.36
N PHE A 14 -15.04 -18.69 17.58
CA PHE A 14 -15.45 -19.27 16.31
C PHE A 14 -14.38 -19.12 15.21
N PHE A 15 -13.75 -17.95 15.12
CA PHE A 15 -12.73 -17.67 14.11
C PHE A 15 -11.32 -18.13 14.53
N LYS A 16 -11.13 -18.41 15.81
CA LYS A 16 -9.82 -18.79 16.35
C LYS A 16 -9.36 -20.13 15.77
N GLY A 17 -8.16 -20.10 15.19
CA GLY A 17 -7.53 -21.28 14.62
C GLY A 17 -7.99 -21.65 13.21
N LEU A 18 -8.89 -20.88 12.59
CA LEU A 18 -9.22 -21.09 11.19
C LEU A 18 -8.02 -20.77 10.29
N LEU A 19 -7.81 -21.65 9.31
CA LEU A 19 -6.81 -21.41 8.27
C LEU A 19 -7.36 -20.49 7.16
N PRO A 20 -6.50 -19.80 6.41
CA PRO A 20 -6.92 -18.88 5.35
C PRO A 20 -7.94 -19.45 4.38
N ASN A 21 -7.76 -20.71 3.97
CA ASN A 21 -8.69 -21.40 3.06
C ASN A 21 -10.05 -21.71 3.70
N GLU A 22 -10.13 -21.79 5.01
CA GLU A 22 -11.38 -21.99 5.75
C GLU A 22 -12.09 -20.65 5.90
N ILE A 23 -11.35 -19.59 6.25
CA ILE A 23 -11.87 -18.23 6.32
C ILE A 23 -12.44 -17.78 4.97
N LEU A 24 -11.76 -18.05 3.86
CA LEU A 24 -12.26 -17.71 2.51
C LEU A 24 -13.56 -18.43 2.11
N LYS A 25 -13.92 -19.52 2.77
CA LYS A 25 -15.18 -20.24 2.55
C LYS A 25 -16.34 -19.70 3.37
N LEU A 26 -16.07 -18.84 4.33
CA LEU A 26 -17.12 -18.17 5.10
C LEU A 26 -18.06 -17.40 4.18
N SER A 27 -19.32 -17.30 4.56
CA SER A 27 -20.33 -16.55 3.80
C SER A 27 -20.07 -15.04 3.89
N ASP A 28 -20.74 -14.26 3.06
CA ASP A 28 -20.66 -12.80 3.13
C ASP A 28 -21.35 -12.29 4.43
N GLU A 29 -22.32 -13.03 4.95
CA GLU A 29 -22.96 -12.78 6.24
C GLU A 29 -21.99 -13.01 7.41
N ASP A 30 -21.15 -14.05 7.35
CA ASP A 30 -20.12 -14.28 8.37
C ASP A 30 -19.08 -13.16 8.35
N PHE A 31 -18.70 -12.66 7.17
CA PHE A 31 -17.81 -11.50 7.04
C PHE A 31 -18.48 -10.20 7.49
N GLN A 32 -19.80 -10.07 7.37
CA GLN A 32 -20.53 -8.92 7.92
C GLN A 32 -20.46 -8.90 9.45
N ILE A 33 -20.61 -10.04 10.09
CA ILE A 33 -20.47 -10.19 11.54
C ILE A 33 -19.03 -9.87 11.98
N LEU A 34 -18.03 -10.33 11.22
CA LEU A 34 -16.64 -10.02 11.50
C LEU A 34 -16.35 -8.53 11.36
N TYR A 35 -16.93 -7.84 10.38
CA TYR A 35 -16.86 -6.40 10.23
C TYR A 35 -17.44 -5.67 11.45
N GLU A 36 -18.62 -6.06 11.92
CA GLU A 36 -19.25 -5.49 13.11
C GLU A 36 -18.38 -5.66 14.36
N ASP A 37 -17.74 -6.84 14.54
CA ASP A 37 -16.77 -7.11 15.61
C ASP A 37 -15.54 -6.19 15.51
N PHE A 38 -15.04 -5.97 14.32
CA PHE A 38 -13.89 -5.08 14.08
C PHE A 38 -14.24 -3.62 14.39
N VAL A 39 -15.43 -3.16 14.04
CA VAL A 39 -15.93 -1.82 14.38
C VAL A 39 -16.03 -1.65 15.90
N GLU A 40 -16.54 -2.63 16.62
CA GLU A 40 -16.59 -2.61 18.08
C GLU A 40 -15.19 -2.57 18.72
N LYS A 41 -14.20 -3.19 18.08
CA LYS A 41 -12.78 -3.14 18.48
C LYS A 41 -12.07 -1.85 18.11
N GLY A 42 -12.73 -0.92 17.42
CA GLY A 42 -12.17 0.36 17.01
C GLY A 42 -11.53 0.35 15.61
N LEU A 43 -12.12 -0.41 14.69
CA LEU A 43 -11.75 -0.32 13.28
C LEU A 43 -12.04 1.08 12.76
N GLU A 44 -11.07 1.71 12.13
CA GLU A 44 -11.25 2.97 11.40
C GLU A 44 -12.01 2.69 10.10
N THR A 45 -13.31 3.05 10.07
CA THR A 45 -14.22 2.71 8.96
C THR A 45 -14.10 3.64 7.76
N GLU A 46 -13.50 4.81 7.92
CA GLU A 46 -13.42 5.86 6.89
C GLU A 46 -12.83 5.34 5.56
N TYR A 47 -11.82 4.49 5.65
CA TYR A 47 -11.21 3.86 4.48
C TYR A 47 -12.12 2.82 3.81
N LEU A 48 -12.89 2.07 4.60
CA LEU A 48 -13.82 1.04 4.08
C LEU A 48 -15.03 1.68 3.44
N GLU A 49 -15.53 2.78 4.00
CA GLU A 49 -16.63 3.56 3.44
C GLU A 49 -16.26 4.14 2.07
N ASP A 50 -15.02 4.59 1.88
CA ASP A 50 -14.50 5.03 0.57
C ASP A 50 -14.44 3.89 -0.46
N LEU A 51 -14.23 2.65 -0.03
CA LEU A 51 -14.19 1.47 -0.91
C LEU A 51 -15.59 0.96 -1.26
N ILE A 52 -16.58 1.16 -0.38
CA ILE A 52 -17.95 0.70 -0.58
C ILE A 52 -18.68 1.60 -1.59
N GLY A 53 -18.30 2.88 -1.70
CA GLY A 53 -18.92 3.86 -2.59
C GLY A 53 -20.40 4.08 -2.29
N ASP A 54 -20.90 5.30 -2.54
CA ASP A 54 -22.31 5.64 -2.34
C ASP A 54 -23.26 4.76 -3.18
N GLU A 55 -24.14 4.02 -2.53
CA GLU A 55 -25.46 3.57 -3.01
C GLU A 55 -25.56 2.52 -4.14
N ASP A 56 -24.56 1.73 -4.49
CA ASP A 56 -24.88 0.49 -5.19
C ASP A 56 -25.10 -0.62 -4.17
N SER A 57 -26.37 -0.89 -3.84
CA SER A 57 -26.88 -1.76 -2.78
C SER A 57 -26.48 -3.24 -2.87
N SER A 58 -25.52 -3.58 -3.72
CA SER A 58 -25.00 -4.94 -3.90
C SER A 58 -23.71 -5.22 -3.12
N TYR A 59 -23.04 -4.20 -2.61
CA TYR A 59 -21.84 -4.34 -1.78
C TYR A 59 -22.16 -4.09 -0.31
N THR A 60 -22.04 -5.11 0.51
CA THR A 60 -22.07 -5.01 1.97
C THR A 60 -20.64 -4.87 2.47
N GLU A 61 -20.47 -4.30 3.66
CA GLU A 61 -19.18 -4.17 4.34
C GLU A 61 -18.49 -5.53 4.46
N GLY A 62 -19.25 -6.60 4.73
CA GLY A 62 -18.76 -7.97 4.77
C GLY A 62 -18.14 -8.45 3.45
N LYS A 63 -18.73 -8.10 2.31
CA LYS A 63 -18.13 -8.42 0.99
C LYS A 63 -16.83 -7.68 0.76
N VAL A 64 -16.76 -6.40 1.15
CA VAL A 64 -15.55 -5.60 1.04
C VAL A 64 -14.46 -6.17 1.94
N LEU A 65 -14.78 -6.49 3.18
CA LEU A 65 -13.85 -7.11 4.13
C LEU A 65 -13.32 -8.45 3.59
N LYS A 66 -14.17 -9.26 2.99
CA LYS A 66 -13.78 -10.52 2.35
C LYS A 66 -12.81 -10.30 1.17
N GLN A 67 -13.02 -9.25 0.39
CA GLN A 67 -12.11 -8.90 -0.70
C GLN A 67 -10.76 -8.41 -0.16
N ILE A 68 -10.78 -7.56 0.86
CA ILE A 68 -9.55 -7.08 1.53
C ILE A 68 -8.78 -8.28 2.10
N PHE A 69 -9.46 -9.27 2.69
CA PHE A 69 -8.80 -10.48 3.18
C PHE A 69 -8.10 -11.26 2.06
N LYS A 70 -8.73 -11.36 0.89
CA LYS A 70 -8.08 -11.99 -0.28
C LYS A 70 -6.84 -11.22 -0.73
N ASP A 71 -6.91 -9.90 -0.74
CA ASP A 71 -5.81 -9.04 -1.15
C ASP A 71 -4.66 -9.11 -0.13
N PHE A 72 -4.97 -9.11 1.15
CA PHE A 72 -4.03 -9.35 2.24
C PHE A 72 -3.29 -10.69 2.11
N LEU A 73 -4.03 -11.76 1.85
CA LEU A 73 -3.43 -13.07 1.63
C LEU A 73 -2.57 -13.12 0.36
N TYR A 74 -3.03 -12.48 -0.71
CA TYR A 74 -2.26 -12.37 -1.95
C TYR A 74 -0.95 -11.61 -1.75
N GLU A 75 -0.96 -10.60 -0.91
CA GLU A 75 0.22 -9.81 -0.57
C GLU A 75 1.24 -10.62 0.25
N ILE A 76 0.77 -11.47 1.16
CA ILE A 76 1.67 -12.33 1.96
C ILE A 76 2.44 -13.29 1.07
N ASP A 77 1.81 -13.98 0.16
CA ASP A 77 2.45 -14.74 -0.92
C ASP A 77 1.43 -15.30 -1.93
N SER A 78 1.53 -14.88 -3.19
CA SER A 78 0.73 -15.48 -4.29
C SER A 78 1.03 -16.98 -4.50
N LYS A 79 2.12 -17.50 -3.96
CA LYS A 79 2.50 -18.91 -3.98
C LYS A 79 1.78 -19.72 -2.89
N TYR A 80 1.48 -19.12 -1.72
CA TYR A 80 0.84 -19.82 -0.59
C TYR A 80 -0.54 -20.37 -0.93
N PHE A 81 -1.28 -19.75 -1.87
CA PHE A 81 -2.63 -20.15 -2.23
C PHE A 81 -2.71 -21.10 -3.42
N LYS A 82 -1.65 -21.28 -4.19
CA LYS A 82 -1.60 -22.20 -5.34
C LYS A 82 -1.18 -23.61 -4.94
N SER A 83 -0.53 -23.79 -3.81
CA SER A 83 -0.12 -25.12 -3.33
C SER A 83 -0.61 -25.32 -1.89
N SER A 84 -1.47 -26.30 -1.71
CA SER A 84 -1.95 -26.80 -0.39
C SER A 84 -0.82 -27.40 0.48
N THR A 85 0.44 -27.13 0.19
CA THR A 85 1.60 -27.78 0.79
C THR A 85 2.43 -26.89 1.70
N ILE A 86 2.19 -25.57 1.78
CA ILE A 86 2.97 -24.69 2.64
C ILE A 86 2.46 -24.78 4.06
N LYS A 87 3.36 -25.17 4.96
CA LYS A 87 3.08 -25.35 6.37
C LYS A 87 3.73 -24.31 7.27
N GLU A 88 4.64 -23.53 6.75
CA GLU A 88 5.43 -22.57 7.51
C GLU A 88 5.54 -21.22 6.80
N ILE A 89 5.61 -20.15 7.57
CA ILE A 89 5.81 -18.78 7.09
C ILE A 89 7.05 -18.19 7.76
N ASN A 90 7.81 -17.40 6.99
CA ASN A 90 8.94 -16.62 7.50
C ASN A 90 8.45 -15.36 8.19
N LEU A 91 9.01 -15.08 9.35
CA LEU A 91 8.65 -13.95 10.18
C LEU A 91 9.87 -13.17 10.62
N PHE A 92 9.72 -11.85 10.74
CA PHE A 92 10.74 -10.93 11.16
C PHE A 92 10.21 -10.03 12.29
N ARG A 93 11.09 -9.64 13.19
CA ARG A 93 10.77 -8.71 14.27
C ARG A 93 11.96 -7.85 14.66
N SER A 94 11.71 -6.60 15.05
CA SER A 94 12.71 -5.72 15.64
C SER A 94 12.31 -5.34 17.06
N LEU A 95 13.29 -5.29 17.95
CA LEU A 95 13.13 -4.80 19.32
C LEU A 95 14.26 -3.80 19.64
N SER A 96 13.90 -2.68 20.25
CA SER A 96 14.88 -1.73 20.78
C SER A 96 15.06 -1.96 22.27
N VAL A 97 16.29 -2.21 22.71
CA VAL A 97 16.61 -2.52 24.10
C VAL A 97 17.82 -1.72 24.59
N ASP A 98 17.92 -1.52 25.89
CA ASP A 98 19.08 -0.89 26.51
C ASP A 98 20.24 -1.88 26.68
N ARG A 99 19.91 -3.11 26.97
CA ARG A 99 20.84 -4.21 27.14
C ARG A 99 20.30 -5.49 26.51
N ILE A 100 21.17 -6.27 25.90
CA ILE A 100 20.80 -7.51 25.21
C ILE A 100 20.26 -8.55 26.18
N GLU A 101 20.71 -8.53 27.42
CA GLU A 101 20.27 -9.44 28.48
C GLU A 101 18.80 -9.21 28.89
N GLU A 102 18.19 -8.12 28.48
CA GLU A 102 16.77 -7.82 28.73
C GLU A 102 15.84 -8.58 27.77
N ILE A 103 16.39 -9.22 26.74
CA ILE A 103 15.59 -9.95 25.76
C ILE A 103 15.22 -11.32 26.32
N ASP A 104 13.93 -11.54 26.49
CA ASP A 104 13.39 -12.86 26.74
C ASP A 104 13.28 -13.65 25.43
N PHE A 105 14.23 -14.53 25.17
CA PHE A 105 14.24 -15.38 23.99
C PHE A 105 13.15 -16.47 24.02
N ASP A 106 12.52 -16.70 25.18
CA ASP A 106 11.39 -17.62 25.30
C ASP A 106 10.05 -16.90 25.05
N ASP A 107 9.98 -15.60 25.33
CA ASP A 107 8.84 -14.76 24.98
C ASP A 107 9.25 -13.65 24.01
N LYS A 108 9.26 -13.98 22.74
CA LYS A 108 9.63 -13.10 21.63
C LYS A 108 8.52 -12.13 21.22
N GLY A 109 7.37 -12.17 21.94
CA GLY A 109 6.17 -11.41 21.63
C GLY A 109 5.38 -11.98 20.45
N ILE A 110 4.18 -11.46 20.27
CA ILE A 110 3.16 -12.02 19.37
C ILE A 110 3.03 -11.29 18.03
N CYS A 111 3.56 -10.07 17.91
CA CYS A 111 3.52 -9.29 16.66
C CYS A 111 4.79 -9.47 15.85
N TRP A 112 4.66 -9.88 14.60
CA TRP A 112 5.74 -10.15 13.68
C TRP A 112 5.42 -9.62 12.29
N THR A 113 6.41 -9.12 11.56
CA THR A 113 6.21 -8.80 10.15
C THR A 113 6.60 -9.97 9.25
N TYR A 114 5.85 -10.17 8.17
CA TYR A 114 6.19 -11.11 7.11
C TYR A 114 7.02 -10.47 6.00
N ASN A 115 7.23 -9.16 6.08
CA ASN A 115 7.92 -8.39 5.04
C ASN A 115 9.25 -7.85 5.55
N LEU A 116 10.33 -8.36 4.98
CA LEU A 116 11.68 -7.92 5.30
C LEU A 116 11.90 -6.42 4.96
N GLY A 117 11.27 -5.92 3.89
CA GLY A 117 11.34 -4.50 3.51
C GLY A 117 10.74 -3.58 4.58
N THR A 118 9.60 -3.98 5.18
CA THR A 118 9.01 -3.26 6.32
C THR A 118 9.98 -3.20 7.49
N LEU A 119 10.67 -4.30 7.80
CA LEU A 119 11.66 -4.32 8.87
C LEU A 119 12.78 -3.29 8.65
N TYR A 120 13.17 -3.03 7.40
CA TYR A 120 14.18 -2.03 7.07
C TYR A 120 13.66 -0.59 7.16
N ASN A 121 12.38 -0.35 6.81
CA ASN A 121 11.77 0.97 6.90
C ASN A 121 11.62 1.44 8.35
N TYR A 122 11.38 0.51 9.28
CA TYR A 122 11.32 0.80 10.72
C TYR A 122 12.62 1.35 11.33
N ILE A 123 13.78 1.24 10.66
CA ILE A 123 15.04 1.76 11.21
C ILE A 123 15.03 3.28 11.30
N GLU A 124 14.38 3.97 10.38
CA GLU A 124 14.35 5.43 10.36
C GLU A 124 13.37 6.01 11.41
N GLU A 125 12.33 5.25 11.79
CA GLU A 125 11.29 5.72 12.71
C GLU A 125 11.51 5.27 14.17
N ILE A 126 12.24 4.17 14.41
CA ILE A 126 12.45 3.56 15.72
C ILE A 126 13.83 3.93 16.33
N LEU A 127 14.42 5.02 15.96
CA LEU A 127 15.46 5.61 16.81
C LEU A 127 14.81 6.14 18.10
N VAL A 128 14.43 5.22 18.99
CA VAL A 128 13.93 5.58 20.32
C VAL A 128 15.07 6.27 21.06
N PRO A 129 14.95 7.57 21.36
CA PRO A 129 15.96 8.26 22.13
C PRO A 129 16.18 7.48 23.44
N ASN A 130 17.44 7.17 23.75
CA ASN A 130 17.88 6.46 24.95
C ASN A 130 17.88 4.90 24.91
N LYS A 131 17.75 4.27 23.76
CA LYS A 131 18.03 2.83 23.62
C LYS A 131 19.42 2.63 22.99
N ASN A 132 20.11 1.57 23.40
CA ASN A 132 21.49 1.31 22.96
C ASN A 132 21.60 0.29 21.83
N TYR A 133 20.62 -0.63 21.72
CA TYR A 133 20.67 -1.71 20.77
C TYR A 133 19.33 -1.89 20.03
N LEU A 134 19.42 -2.18 18.74
CA LEU A 134 18.35 -2.73 17.94
C LEU A 134 18.63 -4.21 17.70
N VAL A 135 17.71 -5.05 18.11
CA VAL A 135 17.82 -6.51 17.89
C VAL A 135 16.76 -6.93 16.88
N ARG A 136 17.20 -7.63 15.86
CA ARG A 136 16.34 -8.16 14.81
C ARG A 136 16.32 -9.67 14.86
N PHE A 137 15.11 -10.21 14.83
CA PHE A 137 14.87 -11.64 14.82
C PHE A 137 14.39 -12.07 13.44
N TYR A 138 14.85 -13.23 13.04
CA TYR A 138 14.34 -14.00 11.92
C TYR A 138 13.92 -15.36 12.42
N GLY A 139 12.70 -15.76 12.11
CA GLY A 139 12.15 -17.03 12.52
C GLY A 139 11.16 -17.60 11.52
N THR A 140 10.65 -18.77 11.81
CA THR A 140 9.54 -19.39 11.10
C THR A 140 8.52 -19.90 12.09
N THR A 141 7.26 -19.89 11.67
CA THR A 141 6.18 -20.54 12.41
C THR A 141 5.25 -21.27 11.46
N SER A 142 4.48 -22.23 11.98
CA SER A 142 3.43 -22.85 11.19
C SER A 142 2.30 -21.89 10.92
N ILE A 143 1.61 -22.04 9.79
CA ILE A 143 0.44 -21.20 9.44
C ILE A 143 -0.70 -21.37 10.44
N GLU A 144 -0.74 -22.47 11.18
CA GLU A 144 -1.73 -22.74 12.24
C GLU A 144 -1.47 -21.93 13.51
N ASN A 145 -0.24 -21.40 13.68
CA ASN A 145 0.11 -20.55 14.82
C ASN A 145 -0.15 -19.07 14.54
N ILE A 146 -0.68 -18.71 13.37
CA ILE A 146 -1.00 -17.32 13.01
C ILE A 146 -2.46 -17.05 13.32
N ASP A 147 -2.72 -15.99 14.04
CA ASP A 147 -4.04 -15.41 14.20
C ASP A 147 -4.40 -14.58 12.98
N TRP A 148 -5.03 -15.22 12.00
CA TRP A 148 -5.36 -14.60 10.73
C TRP A 148 -6.39 -13.48 10.83
N ILE A 149 -7.29 -13.58 11.81
CA ILE A 149 -8.34 -12.59 12.02
C ILE A 149 -7.77 -11.33 12.66
N GLU A 150 -6.99 -11.49 13.73
CA GLU A 150 -6.33 -10.35 14.37
C GLU A 150 -5.28 -9.72 13.44
N SER A 151 -4.59 -10.53 12.64
CA SER A 151 -3.66 -10.05 11.62
C SER A 151 -4.38 -9.24 10.53
N LEU A 152 -5.60 -9.63 10.13
CA LEU A 152 -6.42 -8.86 9.19
C LEU A 152 -6.87 -7.53 9.81
N PHE A 153 -7.28 -7.54 11.09
CA PHE A 153 -7.66 -6.32 11.81
C PHE A 153 -6.50 -5.32 11.84
N LEU A 154 -5.29 -5.78 12.18
CA LEU A 154 -4.08 -4.96 12.18
C LEU A 154 -3.74 -4.45 10.77
N TYR A 155 -3.88 -5.30 9.75
CA TYR A 155 -3.64 -4.94 8.36
C TYR A 155 -4.54 -3.79 7.91
N ILE A 156 -5.80 -3.78 8.30
CA ILE A 156 -6.75 -2.73 7.93
C ILE A 156 -6.47 -1.45 8.72
N ASN A 157 -6.38 -1.52 10.05
CA ASN A 157 -6.22 -0.35 10.91
C ASN A 157 -4.91 0.42 10.68
N TYR A 158 -3.85 -0.28 10.36
CA TYR A 158 -2.54 0.33 10.09
C TYR A 158 -2.25 0.42 8.59
N PHE A 159 -3.29 0.38 7.73
CA PHE A 159 -3.22 0.56 6.28
C PHE A 159 -2.11 -0.25 5.62
N ALA A 160 -1.89 -1.48 6.10
CA ALA A 160 -0.85 -2.35 5.59
C ALA A 160 0.59 -1.79 5.68
N VAL A 161 0.82 -0.71 6.42
CA VAL A 161 2.15 -0.10 6.58
C VAL A 161 3.06 -1.03 7.35
N GLU A 162 2.56 -1.61 8.43
CA GLU A 162 3.36 -2.41 9.35
C GLU A 162 3.52 -3.87 8.92
N LYS A 163 2.68 -4.37 8.01
CA LYS A 163 2.73 -5.75 7.50
C LYS A 163 2.83 -6.78 8.63
N GLU A 164 2.08 -6.53 9.69
CA GLU A 164 2.13 -7.37 10.89
C GLU A 164 1.28 -8.63 10.76
N LEU A 165 1.81 -9.73 11.30
CA LEU A 165 1.09 -10.97 11.59
C LEU A 165 1.13 -11.21 13.08
N ARG A 166 -0.02 -11.58 13.64
CA ARG A 166 -0.12 -11.97 15.03
C ARG A 166 -0.01 -13.49 15.17
N VAL A 167 0.83 -13.94 16.08
CA VAL A 167 0.93 -15.36 16.39
C VAL A 167 0.23 -15.66 17.70
N TYR A 168 -0.41 -16.83 17.79
CA TYR A 168 -1.06 -17.29 19.03
C TYR A 168 -0.08 -17.58 20.15
N ASP A 169 1.09 -18.13 19.79
CA ASP A 169 2.11 -18.55 20.75
C ASP A 169 3.50 -18.18 20.23
N SER A 170 4.14 -17.22 20.90
CA SER A 170 5.49 -16.77 20.56
C SER A 170 6.55 -17.87 20.70
N LYS A 171 6.32 -18.87 21.56
CA LYS A 171 7.20 -20.02 21.76
C LYS A 171 7.22 -20.95 20.55
N LYS A 172 6.18 -20.92 19.72
CA LYS A 172 6.10 -21.69 18.47
C LYS A 172 6.74 -20.98 17.27
N VAL A 173 7.35 -19.83 17.48
CA VAL A 173 8.20 -19.20 16.48
C VAL A 173 9.61 -19.72 16.65
N PHE A 174 10.05 -20.53 15.70
CA PHE A 174 11.42 -21.09 15.70
C PHE A 174 12.38 -20.04 15.18
N LEU A 175 13.20 -19.49 16.06
CA LEU A 175 14.25 -18.57 15.67
C LEU A 175 15.29 -19.28 14.81
N LYS A 176 15.56 -18.75 13.63
CA LYS A 176 16.65 -19.15 12.75
C LYS A 176 17.92 -18.33 13.00
N GLY A 177 17.75 -17.14 13.57
CA GLY A 177 18.85 -16.27 13.96
C GLY A 177 18.39 -14.91 14.46
N TYR A 178 19.34 -14.12 14.94
CA TYR A 178 19.13 -12.73 15.31
C TYR A 178 20.41 -11.92 15.10
N VAL A 179 20.26 -10.61 14.97
CA VAL A 179 21.38 -9.65 14.85
C VAL A 179 21.22 -8.56 15.88
N ASN A 180 22.30 -8.26 16.56
CA ASN A 180 22.40 -7.08 17.41
C ASN A 180 23.05 -5.94 16.65
N ILE A 181 22.43 -4.79 16.69
CA ILE A 181 22.95 -3.57 16.10
C ILE A 181 23.11 -2.54 17.20
N ASP A 182 24.34 -2.13 17.46
CA ASP A 182 24.63 -1.01 18.33
C ASP A 182 24.20 0.28 17.64
N TYR A 183 23.40 1.12 18.31
CA TYR A 183 22.93 2.37 17.73
C TYR A 183 24.06 3.34 17.36
N SER A 184 25.16 3.32 18.10
CA SER A 184 26.32 4.14 17.76
C SER A 184 26.92 3.75 16.41
N THR A 185 26.95 2.45 16.13
CA THR A 185 27.40 1.89 14.84
C THR A 185 26.40 2.14 13.72
N MET A 186 25.08 2.12 14.02
CA MET A 186 24.03 2.41 13.03
C MET A 186 24.12 3.83 12.47
N ILE A 187 24.52 4.80 13.28
CA ILE A 187 24.67 6.20 12.82
C ILE A 187 25.79 6.32 11.78
N GLU A 188 26.85 5.51 11.89
CA GLU A 188 27.90 5.43 10.87
C GLU A 188 27.41 4.74 9.61
N TYR A 189 26.74 3.60 9.73
CA TYR A 189 26.21 2.84 8.60
C TYR A 189 25.10 3.58 7.83
N SER A 190 24.27 4.37 8.50
CA SER A 190 23.25 5.18 7.81
C SER A 190 23.85 6.28 6.94
N LYS A 191 25.07 6.75 7.24
CA LYS A 191 25.80 7.72 6.42
C LYS A 191 26.40 7.11 5.16
N ASP A 192 26.73 5.82 5.19
CA ASP A 192 27.39 5.11 4.11
C ASP A 192 26.43 4.27 3.24
N GLY A 193 25.12 4.31 3.49
CA GLY A 193 24.11 3.59 2.70
C GLY A 193 24.10 2.07 2.96
N GLU A 194 24.84 1.56 3.92
CA GLU A 194 24.97 0.13 4.20
C GLU A 194 23.96 -0.43 5.21
N THR A 195 23.04 0.36 5.72
CA THR A 195 22.05 -0.04 6.73
C THR A 195 21.12 -1.18 6.29
N SER A 196 20.95 -1.38 4.99
CA SER A 196 20.13 -2.46 4.43
C SER A 196 20.76 -3.86 4.54
N TYR A 197 22.01 -3.97 4.91
CA TYR A 197 22.77 -5.23 4.90
C TYR A 197 22.97 -5.85 6.29
N LEU A 198 22.43 -5.26 7.34
CA LEU A 198 22.71 -5.62 8.72
C LEU A 198 21.82 -6.74 9.29
N LEU A 199 21.51 -7.74 8.50
CA LEU A 199 21.07 -9.05 9.00
C LEU A 199 22.20 -10.07 8.85
N GLU A 200 23.41 -9.73 9.31
CA GLU A 200 24.49 -10.70 9.38
C GLU A 200 24.06 -11.85 10.29
N GLY A 201 23.94 -13.03 9.71
CA GLY A 201 23.64 -14.29 10.40
C GLY A 201 22.27 -14.90 10.16
N THR A 202 21.28 -14.16 9.58
CA THR A 202 19.94 -14.71 9.33
C THR A 202 19.45 -14.58 7.91
N VAL A 203 19.61 -13.41 7.29
CA VAL A 203 19.58 -13.25 5.83
C VAL A 203 20.88 -12.56 5.48
N THR A 204 21.79 -13.29 4.89
CA THR A 204 23.09 -12.74 4.55
C THR A 204 22.97 -11.81 3.35
N LYS A 205 23.94 -10.90 3.20
CA LYS A 205 24.10 -10.13 1.96
C LYS A 205 24.06 -11.04 0.73
N GLU A 206 24.63 -12.23 0.87
CA GLU A 206 24.66 -13.24 -0.19
C GLU A 206 23.25 -13.77 -0.51
N ASP A 207 22.41 -14.02 0.49
CA ASP A 207 21.02 -14.47 0.28
C ASP A 207 20.17 -13.38 -0.38
N PHE A 208 20.32 -12.14 0.07
CA PHE A 208 19.69 -10.99 -0.56
C PHE A 208 20.13 -10.80 -2.03
N LEU A 209 21.43 -10.95 -2.30
CA LEU A 209 21.95 -10.89 -3.67
C LEU A 209 21.46 -12.06 -4.52
N LYS A 210 21.36 -13.27 -3.96
CA LYS A 210 20.78 -14.44 -4.65
C LYS A 210 19.30 -14.24 -4.97
N GLU A 211 18.53 -13.69 -4.03
CA GLU A 211 17.12 -13.37 -4.26
C GLU A 211 16.95 -12.33 -5.37
N ARG A 212 17.75 -11.24 -5.30
CA ARG A 212 17.81 -10.22 -6.35
C ARG A 212 18.19 -10.80 -7.70
N GLU A 213 19.22 -11.64 -7.76
CA GLU A 213 19.63 -12.31 -9.01
C GLU A 213 18.55 -13.26 -9.53
N SER A 214 17.89 -13.98 -8.64
CA SER A 214 16.79 -14.89 -8.98
C SER A 214 15.61 -14.10 -9.58
N LEU A 215 15.29 -12.97 -8.98
CA LEU A 215 14.24 -12.07 -9.51
C LEU A 215 14.67 -11.52 -10.88
N LEU A 216 15.90 -11.00 -10.99
CA LEU A 216 16.39 -10.41 -12.25
C LEU A 216 16.40 -11.42 -13.42
N LYS A 217 16.56 -12.71 -13.16
CA LYS A 217 16.48 -13.77 -14.20
C LYS A 217 15.08 -13.91 -14.79
N LYS A 218 14.04 -13.40 -14.14
CA LYS A 218 12.67 -13.42 -14.65
C LYS A 218 12.38 -12.28 -15.62
N PHE A 219 13.28 -11.29 -15.73
CA PHE A 219 13.13 -10.14 -16.60
C PHE A 219 13.76 -10.39 -17.96
N LEU A 220 13.14 -9.85 -19.00
CA LEU A 220 13.68 -9.82 -20.33
C LEU A 220 14.51 -8.55 -20.53
N TYR A 221 15.83 -8.69 -20.59
CA TYR A 221 16.71 -7.57 -20.91
C TYR A 221 16.63 -7.19 -22.38
N ILE A 222 16.41 -5.91 -22.67
CA ILE A 222 16.32 -5.34 -24.02
C ILE A 222 17.56 -4.48 -24.27
N PRO A 223 18.59 -5.00 -24.96
CA PRO A 223 19.87 -4.31 -25.13
C PRO A 223 19.76 -2.94 -25.84
N GLN A 224 18.84 -2.80 -26.79
CA GLN A 224 18.64 -1.59 -27.59
C GLN A 224 18.22 -0.38 -26.74
N THR A 225 17.54 -0.62 -25.63
CA THR A 225 17.04 0.44 -24.73
C THR A 225 17.73 0.45 -23.39
N ASN A 226 18.57 -0.56 -23.10
CA ASN A 226 19.14 -0.81 -21.78
C ASN A 226 18.08 -0.88 -20.68
N ARG A 227 16.99 -1.65 -20.94
CA ARG A 227 15.84 -1.78 -20.07
C ARG A 227 15.45 -3.24 -19.87
N TYR A 228 14.66 -3.46 -18.83
CA TYR A 228 14.17 -4.78 -18.45
C TYR A 228 12.65 -4.81 -18.56
N ASP A 229 12.14 -5.68 -19.44
CA ASP A 229 10.69 -5.94 -19.54
C ASP A 229 10.31 -7.08 -18.59
N TYR A 230 9.07 -7.05 -18.12
CA TYR A 230 8.53 -8.07 -17.24
C TYR A 230 7.09 -8.42 -17.65
N ASP A 231 6.82 -9.72 -17.73
CA ASP A 231 5.48 -10.23 -18.03
C ASP A 231 4.80 -10.72 -16.76
N GLY A 232 3.85 -9.94 -16.26
CA GLY A 232 3.11 -10.18 -15.03
C GLY A 232 3.05 -8.97 -14.11
N ASP A 233 2.62 -9.23 -12.89
CA ASP A 233 2.49 -8.24 -11.83
C ASP A 233 3.79 -8.20 -11.00
N LEU A 234 4.30 -6.99 -10.72
CA LEU A 234 5.38 -6.74 -9.79
C LEU A 234 4.82 -6.09 -8.53
N ASN A 235 4.84 -6.85 -7.46
CA ASN A 235 4.37 -6.36 -6.18
C ASN A 235 5.45 -5.60 -5.40
N LYS A 236 5.06 -5.00 -4.30
CA LYS A 236 5.93 -4.22 -3.42
C LYS A 236 7.15 -5.00 -2.93
N ASN A 237 6.99 -6.29 -2.61
CA ASN A 237 8.10 -7.11 -2.10
C ASN A 237 9.15 -7.37 -3.18
N ASP A 238 8.70 -7.70 -4.41
CA ASP A 238 9.60 -7.85 -5.56
C ASP A 238 10.38 -6.56 -5.83
N LEU A 239 9.70 -5.41 -5.70
CA LEU A 239 10.31 -4.12 -6.00
C LEU A 239 11.22 -3.60 -4.88
N SER A 240 10.98 -3.97 -3.62
CA SER A 240 11.77 -3.52 -2.48
C SER A 240 13.26 -3.87 -2.62
N ILE A 241 13.57 -5.05 -3.16
CA ILE A 241 14.95 -5.52 -3.39
C ILE A 241 15.60 -4.90 -4.62
N LEU A 242 14.84 -4.15 -5.44
CA LEU A 242 15.30 -3.44 -6.63
C LEU A 242 15.35 -1.92 -6.44
N VAL A 243 14.96 -1.41 -5.28
CA VAL A 243 15.11 0.00 -4.93
C VAL A 243 16.57 0.32 -4.67
N SER A 244 17.04 1.50 -5.09
CA SER A 244 18.38 1.99 -4.79
C SER A 244 18.53 2.30 -3.29
N GLU A 245 19.74 2.20 -2.76
CA GLU A 245 20.04 2.42 -1.33
C GLU A 245 19.63 3.82 -0.85
N ASP A 246 19.86 4.84 -1.69
CA ASP A 246 19.49 6.22 -1.43
C ASP A 246 18.00 6.54 -1.67
N LYS A 247 17.20 5.52 -2.02
CA LYS A 247 15.78 5.63 -2.39
C LYS A 247 15.53 6.55 -3.61
N ASP A 248 16.56 6.87 -4.41
CA ASP A 248 16.44 7.68 -5.63
C ASP A 248 15.99 6.83 -6.85
N GLY A 249 15.06 5.91 -6.63
CA GLY A 249 14.47 5.07 -7.67
C GLY A 249 14.96 3.62 -7.62
N PHE A 250 15.08 3.00 -8.80
CA PHE A 250 15.41 1.58 -8.94
C PHE A 250 16.83 1.37 -9.46
N ILE A 251 17.46 0.26 -9.06
CA ILE A 251 18.82 -0.13 -9.49
C ILE A 251 18.86 -0.60 -10.94
N ILE A 252 17.71 -0.88 -11.55
CA ILE A 252 17.56 -1.22 -12.97
C ILE A 252 16.63 -0.20 -13.66
N ASN A 253 16.67 -0.18 -14.97
CA ASN A 253 15.72 0.58 -15.75
C ASN A 253 14.65 -0.38 -16.28
N PHE A 254 13.44 -0.27 -15.78
CA PHE A 254 12.31 -1.03 -16.31
C PHE A 254 11.89 -0.51 -17.68
N GLY A 255 11.51 -1.42 -18.57
CA GLY A 255 10.92 -1.14 -19.88
C GLY A 255 9.40 -1.20 -19.80
N LYS A 256 8.84 -2.34 -20.19
CA LYS A 256 7.41 -2.63 -20.15
C LYS A 256 7.10 -3.64 -19.04
N VAL A 257 6.06 -3.38 -18.26
CA VAL A 257 5.47 -4.32 -17.32
C VAL A 257 4.03 -4.59 -17.77
N THR A 258 3.68 -5.84 -18.06
CA THR A 258 2.35 -6.17 -18.63
C THR A 258 1.25 -6.18 -17.58
N GLY A 259 1.58 -6.42 -16.34
CA GLY A 259 0.69 -6.43 -15.18
C GLY A 259 0.69 -5.15 -14.37
N ASP A 260 0.45 -5.29 -13.07
CA ASP A 260 0.55 -4.22 -12.08
C ASP A 260 2.02 -3.93 -11.70
N PHE A 261 2.30 -2.67 -11.39
CA PHE A 261 3.57 -2.24 -10.83
C PHE A 261 3.32 -1.51 -9.52
N ASN A 262 3.53 -2.20 -8.41
CA ASN A 262 3.26 -1.66 -7.08
C ASN A 262 4.54 -1.30 -6.33
N CYS A 263 4.91 -0.03 -6.38
CA CYS A 263 6.03 0.55 -5.64
C CYS A 263 5.60 1.51 -4.52
N SER A 264 4.39 1.31 -3.99
CA SER A 264 3.90 2.08 -2.83
C SER A 264 4.71 1.79 -1.57
N ASP A 265 4.77 2.74 -0.65
CA ASP A 265 5.43 2.64 0.67
C ASP A 265 6.89 2.11 0.63
N LEU A 266 7.64 2.39 -0.40
CA LEU A 266 9.06 2.01 -0.50
C LEU A 266 10.00 3.14 -0.07
N GLY A 267 9.46 4.26 0.41
CA GLY A 267 10.23 5.45 0.78
C GLY A 267 10.90 6.16 -0.39
N LEU A 268 10.44 5.92 -1.63
CA LEU A 268 11.05 6.45 -2.85
C LEU A 268 11.03 7.97 -2.87
N LYS A 269 12.17 8.57 -3.21
CA LYS A 269 12.32 10.02 -3.46
C LYS A 269 12.12 10.38 -4.94
N SER A 270 12.29 9.41 -5.85
CA SER A 270 12.05 9.58 -7.28
C SER A 270 11.58 8.28 -7.94
N LEU A 271 11.06 8.39 -9.16
CA LEU A 271 10.67 7.27 -10.02
C LEU A 271 11.72 6.92 -11.07
N LYS A 272 12.99 7.25 -10.80
CA LYS A 272 14.11 6.89 -11.70
C LYS A 272 14.17 5.38 -11.88
N GLY A 273 14.24 4.93 -13.12
CA GLY A 273 14.25 3.51 -13.45
C GLY A 273 12.86 2.87 -13.55
N ALA A 274 11.78 3.52 -13.13
CA ALA A 274 10.43 3.00 -13.24
C ALA A 274 10.05 2.65 -14.71
N PRO A 275 9.04 1.77 -14.94
CA PRO A 275 8.65 1.34 -16.26
C PRO A 275 8.14 2.48 -17.13
N GLN A 276 8.34 2.37 -18.44
CA GLN A 276 7.80 3.30 -19.43
C GLN A 276 6.34 3.04 -19.75
N GLU A 277 5.94 1.78 -19.66
CA GLU A 277 4.58 1.32 -19.91
C GLU A 277 4.17 0.31 -18.85
N VAL A 278 2.93 0.43 -18.35
CA VAL A 278 2.32 -0.49 -17.40
C VAL A 278 0.96 -0.93 -17.94
N GLY A 279 0.78 -2.23 -18.13
CA GLY A 279 -0.42 -2.78 -18.76
C GLY A 279 -1.66 -2.72 -17.88
N LYS A 280 -1.47 -2.80 -16.54
CA LYS A 280 -2.53 -2.62 -15.55
C LYS A 280 -2.29 -1.36 -14.72
N SER A 281 -2.25 -1.45 -13.40
CA SER A 281 -2.14 -0.30 -12.51
C SER A 281 -0.70 0.01 -12.12
N PHE A 282 -0.43 1.29 -11.90
CA PHE A 282 0.82 1.79 -11.36
C PHE A 282 0.54 2.46 -10.01
N TRP A 283 1.10 1.88 -8.95
CA TRP A 283 0.90 2.32 -7.57
C TRP A 283 2.22 2.87 -7.02
N CYS A 284 2.29 4.18 -6.77
CA CYS A 284 3.44 4.85 -6.15
C CYS A 284 3.03 5.75 -4.97
N PHE A 285 1.88 5.46 -4.37
CA PHE A 285 1.37 6.20 -3.22
C PHE A 285 2.22 5.96 -1.97
N ARG A 286 2.08 6.84 -0.96
CA ARG A 286 2.84 6.77 0.31
C ARG A 286 4.35 6.61 0.11
N ASN A 287 4.91 7.53 -0.67
CA ASN A 287 6.36 7.67 -0.83
C ASN A 287 6.79 9.10 -0.46
N LYS A 288 8.02 9.45 -0.73
CA LYS A 288 8.58 10.80 -0.51
C LYS A 288 8.78 11.53 -1.85
N LEU A 289 7.90 11.28 -2.83
CA LEU A 289 8.04 11.82 -4.17
C LEU A 289 7.74 13.32 -4.19
N THR A 290 8.65 14.11 -4.73
CA THR A 290 8.44 15.54 -5.00
C THR A 290 8.14 15.82 -6.47
N SER A 291 8.29 14.80 -7.34
CA SER A 291 8.09 14.90 -8.79
C SER A 291 7.66 13.55 -9.36
N LEU A 292 6.86 13.57 -10.43
CA LEU A 292 6.50 12.37 -11.20
C LEU A 292 7.43 12.11 -12.38
N LYS A 293 8.57 12.80 -12.46
CA LYS A 293 9.57 12.54 -13.50
C LYS A 293 10.04 11.09 -13.42
N GLY A 294 9.92 10.36 -14.52
CA GLY A 294 10.23 8.94 -14.59
C GLY A 294 9.01 8.03 -14.51
N ALA A 295 7.82 8.55 -14.21
CA ALA A 295 6.58 7.78 -14.27
C ALA A 295 6.32 7.24 -15.69
N PRO A 296 5.55 6.14 -15.83
CA PRO A 296 5.14 5.60 -17.12
C PRO A 296 4.38 6.63 -17.95
N LYS A 297 4.53 6.58 -19.27
CA LYS A 297 3.80 7.45 -20.18
C LYS A 297 2.35 7.05 -20.34
N GLU A 298 2.09 5.75 -20.23
CA GLU A 298 0.78 5.14 -20.37
C GLU A 298 0.57 4.09 -19.29
N VAL A 299 -0.62 4.10 -18.69
CA VAL A 299 -1.06 3.13 -17.67
C VAL A 299 -2.41 2.59 -18.08
N GLY A 300 -2.49 1.27 -18.22
CA GLY A 300 -3.69 0.60 -18.76
C GLY A 300 -4.90 0.70 -17.83
N TRP A 301 -4.67 0.72 -16.51
CA TRP A 301 -5.74 0.83 -15.50
C TRP A 301 -5.52 2.06 -14.61
N ASN A 302 -5.29 1.86 -13.31
CA ASN A 302 -5.20 2.94 -12.34
C ASN A 302 -3.76 3.49 -12.23
N PHE A 303 -3.68 4.80 -11.99
CA PHE A 303 -2.44 5.45 -11.56
C PHE A 303 -2.67 6.11 -10.23
N ASN A 304 -1.92 5.72 -9.20
CA ASN A 304 -2.04 6.29 -7.87
C ASN A 304 -0.70 6.86 -7.39
N CYS A 305 -0.64 8.18 -7.24
CA CYS A 305 0.46 8.93 -6.65
C CYS A 305 0.03 9.71 -5.40
N SER A 306 -1.05 9.29 -4.76
CA SER A 306 -1.54 9.92 -3.53
C SER A 306 -0.51 9.83 -2.41
N ASP A 307 -0.68 10.65 -1.39
CA ASP A 307 0.11 10.56 -0.17
C ASP A 307 1.63 10.67 -0.44
N ASN A 308 1.99 11.78 -1.11
CA ASN A 308 3.37 12.14 -1.45
C ASN A 308 3.63 13.62 -1.15
N GLN A 309 4.70 14.18 -1.66
CA GLN A 309 5.10 15.58 -1.47
C GLN A 309 5.05 16.37 -2.78
N LEU A 310 4.13 15.98 -3.70
CA LEU A 310 4.05 16.57 -5.02
C LEU A 310 3.50 17.99 -4.97
N THR A 311 4.20 18.92 -5.64
CA THR A 311 3.72 20.30 -5.84
C THR A 311 3.21 20.53 -7.26
N SER A 312 3.44 19.57 -8.17
CA SER A 312 3.05 19.60 -9.59
C SER A 312 2.80 18.18 -10.09
N LEU A 313 1.97 18.05 -11.12
CA LEU A 313 1.75 16.79 -11.84
C LEU A 313 2.62 16.65 -13.10
N GLU A 314 3.66 17.51 -13.25
CA GLU A 314 4.59 17.38 -14.36
C GLU A 314 5.28 16.00 -14.32
N GLY A 315 5.23 15.29 -15.44
CA GLY A 315 5.75 13.93 -15.56
C GLY A 315 4.69 12.84 -15.37
N ALA A 316 3.44 13.17 -15.02
CA ALA A 316 2.36 12.21 -14.96
C ALA A 316 2.10 11.52 -16.31
N PRO A 317 1.47 10.33 -16.32
CA PRO A 317 1.06 9.63 -17.54
C PRO A 317 0.22 10.52 -18.46
N GLN A 318 0.39 10.38 -19.77
CA GLN A 318 -0.48 11.08 -20.75
C GLN A 318 -1.88 10.46 -20.80
N THR A 319 -1.96 9.15 -20.55
CA THR A 319 -3.20 8.37 -20.61
C THR A 319 -3.26 7.42 -19.42
N VAL A 320 -4.41 7.39 -18.74
CA VAL A 320 -4.77 6.45 -17.68
C VAL A 320 -6.09 5.81 -18.06
N GLY A 321 -6.09 4.49 -18.16
CA GLY A 321 -7.25 3.73 -18.69
C GLY A 321 -8.44 3.71 -17.72
N ARG A 322 -8.19 3.84 -16.41
CA ARG A 322 -9.21 3.94 -15.36
C ARG A 322 -8.95 5.18 -14.49
N ASP A 323 -8.73 5.01 -13.20
CA ASP A 323 -8.71 6.09 -12.22
C ASP A 323 -7.32 6.71 -12.07
N PHE A 324 -7.32 8.01 -11.81
CA PHE A 324 -6.13 8.79 -11.48
C PHE A 324 -6.27 9.39 -10.09
N TYR A 325 -5.40 8.98 -9.17
CA TYR A 325 -5.37 9.44 -7.79
C TYR A 325 -4.12 10.29 -7.55
N CYS A 326 -4.31 11.54 -7.14
CA CYS A 326 -3.27 12.47 -6.72
C CYS A 326 -3.66 13.24 -5.44
N SER A 327 -4.56 12.66 -4.66
CA SER A 327 -4.97 13.20 -3.36
C SER A 327 -3.80 13.26 -2.38
N ASP A 328 -3.97 13.98 -1.28
CA ASP A 328 -3.01 14.02 -0.17
C ASP A 328 -1.59 14.39 -0.63
N ASN A 329 -1.51 15.52 -1.33
CA ASN A 329 -0.27 16.11 -1.82
C ASN A 329 -0.23 17.64 -1.54
N GLN A 330 0.67 18.34 -2.15
CA GLN A 330 0.83 19.81 -1.99
C GLN A 330 0.55 20.56 -3.30
N LEU A 331 -0.34 20.02 -4.13
CA LEU A 331 -0.65 20.57 -5.45
C LEU A 331 -1.35 21.93 -5.34
N THR A 332 -0.89 22.91 -6.09
CA THR A 332 -1.53 24.22 -6.20
C THR A 332 -2.27 24.42 -7.53
N SER A 333 -1.99 23.55 -8.52
CA SER A 333 -2.68 23.47 -9.81
C SER A 333 -2.67 22.03 -10.33
N LEU A 334 -3.49 21.73 -11.34
CA LEU A 334 -3.51 20.44 -12.02
C LEU A 334 -2.72 20.44 -13.34
N GLU A 335 -1.86 21.43 -13.55
CA GLU A 335 -0.98 21.46 -14.73
C GLU A 335 -0.06 20.24 -14.76
N GLY A 336 0.00 19.56 -15.89
CA GLY A 336 0.70 18.29 -16.04
C GLY A 336 -0.17 17.04 -15.85
N ALA A 337 -1.44 17.20 -15.46
CA ALA A 337 -2.36 16.07 -15.34
C ALA A 337 -2.54 15.30 -16.66
N PRO A 338 -2.96 14.01 -16.60
CA PRO A 338 -3.26 13.23 -17.78
C PRO A 338 -4.28 13.90 -18.71
N LYS A 339 -4.07 13.79 -20.01
CA LYS A 339 -5.00 14.32 -21.01
C LYS A 339 -6.27 13.45 -21.13
N LYS A 340 -6.13 12.15 -20.82
CA LYS A 340 -7.22 11.17 -20.86
C LYS A 340 -7.23 10.35 -19.58
N VAL A 341 -8.39 10.32 -18.91
CA VAL A 341 -8.67 9.51 -17.74
C VAL A 341 -9.98 8.77 -18.02
N GLY A 342 -9.91 7.45 -18.11
CA GLY A 342 -11.08 6.63 -18.47
C GLY A 342 -12.08 6.48 -17.32
N GLY A 343 -11.62 6.51 -16.08
CA GLY A 343 -12.38 6.44 -14.84
C GLY A 343 -12.43 7.76 -14.08
N GLY A 344 -12.33 7.70 -12.75
CA GLY A 344 -12.38 8.87 -11.87
C GLY A 344 -11.06 9.65 -11.81
N PHE A 345 -11.15 10.90 -11.38
CA PHE A 345 -10.01 11.77 -11.11
C PHE A 345 -10.13 12.35 -9.71
N TYR A 346 -9.20 11.98 -8.84
CA TYR A 346 -9.25 12.28 -7.41
C TYR A 346 -8.07 13.17 -7.01
N CYS A 347 -8.33 14.45 -6.72
CA CYS A 347 -7.35 15.48 -6.33
C CYS A 347 -7.73 16.17 -5.01
N TYR A 348 -8.49 15.49 -4.17
CA TYR A 348 -8.87 16.02 -2.84
C TYR A 348 -7.65 16.15 -1.91
N ASN A 349 -7.80 16.86 -0.79
CA ASN A 349 -6.72 17.08 0.18
C ASN A 349 -5.44 17.63 -0.46
N ASN A 350 -5.56 18.76 -1.16
CA ASN A 350 -4.44 19.48 -1.76
C ASN A 350 -4.52 20.99 -1.44
N GLN A 351 -3.79 21.80 -2.15
CA GLN A 351 -3.77 23.25 -1.98
C GLN A 351 -4.24 23.98 -3.26
N LEU A 352 -5.14 23.34 -4.03
CA LEU A 352 -5.60 23.87 -5.31
C LEU A 352 -6.38 25.16 -5.12
N ILE A 353 -6.02 26.19 -5.87
CA ILE A 353 -6.74 27.47 -5.93
C ILE A 353 -7.60 27.57 -7.20
N SER A 354 -7.34 26.74 -8.20
CA SER A 354 -8.11 26.58 -9.44
C SER A 354 -7.97 25.16 -9.97
N LEU A 355 -8.85 24.76 -10.87
CA LEU A 355 -8.80 23.45 -11.54
C LEU A 355 -8.09 23.51 -12.91
N LYS A 356 -7.34 24.58 -13.17
CA LYS A 356 -6.59 24.72 -14.41
C LYS A 356 -5.63 23.54 -14.59
N GLY A 357 -5.68 22.91 -15.78
CA GLY A 357 -4.91 21.71 -16.09
C GLY A 357 -5.66 20.40 -15.88
N ALA A 358 -6.86 20.41 -15.30
CA ALA A 358 -7.68 19.20 -15.20
C ALA A 358 -7.94 18.57 -16.57
N PRO A 359 -8.13 17.25 -16.66
CA PRO A 359 -8.54 16.59 -17.89
C PRO A 359 -9.88 17.14 -18.39
N ARG A 360 -10.01 17.24 -19.70
CA ARG A 360 -11.24 17.79 -20.31
C ARG A 360 -12.47 16.95 -20.02
N GLU A 361 -12.29 15.65 -19.95
CA GLU A 361 -13.35 14.66 -19.72
C GLU A 361 -12.87 13.62 -18.72
N VAL A 362 -13.73 13.22 -17.79
CA VAL A 362 -13.49 12.24 -16.74
C VAL A 362 -14.61 11.20 -16.78
N GLY A 363 -14.27 9.92 -16.73
CA GLY A 363 -15.24 8.85 -16.62
C GLY A 363 -16.05 8.56 -17.86
N GLY A 364 -15.56 8.83 -19.03
CA GLY A 364 -16.12 8.60 -20.37
C GLY A 364 -17.37 7.70 -20.42
N ILE A 365 -17.19 6.41 -20.69
CA ILE A 365 -18.30 5.42 -20.85
C ILE A 365 -18.64 4.74 -19.50
N VAL A 366 -17.71 4.66 -18.56
CA VAL A 366 -17.82 3.87 -17.32
C VAL A 366 -18.22 4.67 -16.06
N GLY A 367 -18.46 5.99 -16.17
CA GLY A 367 -19.06 6.75 -15.08
C GLY A 367 -18.11 7.17 -13.95
N GLY A 368 -16.84 7.54 -14.25
CA GLY A 368 -15.90 8.01 -13.24
C GLY A 368 -16.23 9.37 -12.66
N SER A 369 -16.01 9.55 -11.37
CA SER A 369 -16.25 10.77 -10.61
C SER A 369 -15.05 11.72 -10.65
N PHE A 370 -15.31 13.02 -10.36
CA PHE A 370 -14.26 14.01 -10.16
C PHE A 370 -14.33 14.55 -8.74
N SER A 371 -13.25 14.41 -7.98
CA SER A 371 -13.19 14.91 -6.59
C SER A 371 -12.09 15.93 -6.41
N CYS A 372 -12.48 17.17 -6.06
CA CYS A 372 -11.61 18.28 -5.68
C CYS A 372 -11.96 18.82 -4.28
N SER A 373 -12.56 18.01 -3.44
CA SER A 373 -12.87 18.35 -2.05
C SER A 373 -11.61 18.68 -1.24
N ASN A 374 -11.77 19.37 -0.11
CA ASN A 374 -10.66 19.69 0.79
C ASN A 374 -9.50 20.41 0.07
N ASN A 375 -9.79 21.52 -0.59
CA ASN A 375 -8.84 22.38 -1.28
C ASN A 375 -9.05 23.86 -0.91
N LYS A 376 -8.43 24.77 -1.65
CA LYS A 376 -8.53 26.23 -1.47
C LYS A 376 -9.14 26.88 -2.71
N LEU A 377 -10.10 26.20 -3.36
CA LEU A 377 -10.71 26.69 -4.60
C LEU A 377 -11.57 27.94 -4.32
N ILE A 378 -11.41 28.94 -5.17
CA ILE A 378 -12.26 30.14 -5.18
C ILE A 378 -13.26 30.13 -6.35
N SER A 379 -13.04 29.29 -7.34
CA SER A 379 -13.93 29.03 -8.48
C SER A 379 -13.69 27.64 -9.05
N LEU A 380 -14.61 27.16 -9.89
CA LEU A 380 -14.46 25.91 -10.63
C LEU A 380 -13.93 26.15 -12.06
N GLU A 381 -13.30 27.30 -12.31
CA GLU A 381 -12.65 27.56 -13.60
C GLU A 381 -11.57 26.50 -13.87
N GLY A 382 -11.63 25.91 -15.07
CA GLY A 382 -10.75 24.80 -15.47
C GLY A 382 -11.26 23.42 -15.10
N ALA A 383 -12.45 23.30 -14.49
CA ALA A 383 -13.08 22.00 -14.25
C ALA A 383 -13.28 21.20 -15.55
N PRO A 384 -13.38 19.86 -15.48
CA PRO A 384 -13.70 19.03 -16.63
C PRO A 384 -15.01 19.50 -17.30
N GLN A 385 -15.01 19.47 -18.64
CA GLN A 385 -16.22 19.81 -19.41
C GLN A 385 -17.28 18.72 -19.32
N LYS A 386 -16.84 17.47 -19.02
CA LYS A 386 -17.74 16.32 -18.80
C LYS A 386 -17.22 15.46 -17.69
N VAL A 387 -18.11 15.08 -16.77
CA VAL A 387 -17.91 14.13 -15.69
C VAL A 387 -18.97 13.05 -15.81
N GLY A 388 -18.54 11.81 -16.03
CA GLY A 388 -19.43 10.67 -16.23
C GLY A 388 -20.13 10.17 -14.97
N GLY A 389 -19.57 10.44 -13.79
CA GLY A 389 -20.10 10.14 -12.47
C GLY A 389 -20.38 11.41 -11.68
N ASP A 390 -20.04 11.39 -10.41
CA ASP A 390 -20.30 12.47 -9.46
C ASP A 390 -19.21 13.54 -9.46
N PHE A 391 -19.58 14.73 -8.96
CA PHE A 391 -18.65 15.84 -8.79
C PHE A 391 -18.60 16.26 -7.32
N TYR A 392 -17.44 16.13 -6.68
CA TYR A 392 -17.23 16.45 -5.28
C TYR A 392 -16.38 17.71 -5.15
N CYS A 393 -16.92 18.77 -4.53
CA CYS A 393 -16.21 20.02 -4.27
C CYS A 393 -16.43 20.58 -2.85
N ARG A 394 -16.73 19.70 -1.89
CA ARG A 394 -16.90 20.06 -0.48
C ARG A 394 -15.61 20.56 0.15
N ASN A 395 -15.72 21.26 1.26
CA ASN A 395 -14.59 21.73 2.05
C ASN A 395 -13.62 22.61 1.22
N ASN A 396 -14.19 23.54 0.42
CA ASN A 396 -13.48 24.62 -0.22
C ASN A 396 -14.06 25.94 0.32
N PRO A 397 -13.48 26.54 1.38
CA PRO A 397 -14.14 27.60 2.15
C PRO A 397 -14.54 28.85 1.36
N ASP A 398 -13.78 29.17 0.32
CA ASP A 398 -14.00 30.38 -0.49
C ASP A 398 -14.84 30.09 -1.76
N LEU A 399 -15.19 28.83 -2.01
CA LEU A 399 -16.00 28.40 -3.14
C LEU A 399 -17.49 28.64 -2.83
N ASN A 400 -18.15 29.50 -3.58
CA ASN A 400 -19.55 29.89 -3.35
C ASN A 400 -20.42 29.79 -4.59
N SER A 401 -19.90 29.30 -5.72
CA SER A 401 -20.63 29.17 -6.98
C SER A 401 -20.16 27.91 -7.73
N LEU A 402 -21.07 27.36 -8.54
CA LEU A 402 -20.74 26.30 -9.50
C LEU A 402 -20.32 26.86 -10.87
N ASP A 403 -20.06 28.16 -11.00
CA ASP A 403 -19.61 28.75 -12.24
C ASP A 403 -18.29 28.14 -12.70
N GLY A 404 -18.23 27.68 -13.95
CA GLY A 404 -17.09 27.00 -14.54
C GLY A 404 -17.20 25.48 -14.54
N ILE A 405 -18.20 24.88 -13.86
CA ILE A 405 -18.45 23.45 -13.93
C ILE A 405 -18.99 23.04 -15.31
N GLY A 406 -18.55 21.90 -15.83
CA GLY A 406 -19.08 21.30 -17.06
C GLY A 406 -20.34 20.47 -16.85
N GLU A 407 -20.64 19.59 -17.79
CA GLU A 407 -21.71 18.61 -17.70
C GLU A 407 -21.35 17.53 -16.67
N VAL A 408 -22.19 17.32 -15.66
CA VAL A 408 -22.04 16.27 -14.64
C VAL A 408 -23.24 15.32 -14.78
N ARG A 409 -22.99 14.03 -15.01
CA ARG A 409 -24.07 13.04 -15.15
C ARG A 409 -24.62 12.56 -13.81
N GLY A 410 -23.76 12.54 -12.79
CA GLY A 410 -24.10 12.15 -11.43
C GLY A 410 -24.57 13.31 -10.56
N LYS A 411 -24.36 13.16 -9.27
CA LYS A 411 -24.71 14.19 -8.27
C LYS A 411 -23.55 15.20 -8.13
N ILE A 412 -23.87 16.39 -7.63
CA ILE A 412 -22.89 17.42 -7.26
C ILE A 412 -22.93 17.57 -5.74
N TYR A 413 -21.81 17.30 -5.10
CA TYR A 413 -21.64 17.42 -3.66
C TYR A 413 -20.87 18.70 -3.33
N LYS A 414 -21.53 19.62 -2.63
CA LYS A 414 -21.03 20.97 -2.31
C LYS A 414 -21.55 21.42 -0.94
N ASP A 415 -21.02 22.51 -0.40
CA ASP A 415 -21.37 23.03 0.94
C ASP A 415 -22.15 24.34 0.90
N PHE A 416 -22.40 24.92 -0.25
CA PHE A 416 -23.08 26.23 -0.45
C PHE A 416 -24.36 26.11 -1.26
#